data_5bc5cb914d7ea23785a3be06f66334b1
#
_entry.id   5bc5cb914d7ea23785a3be06f66334b1
#
_cell.length_a   1.000
_cell.length_b   1.000
_cell.length_c   1.000
_cell.angle_alpha   90.00
_cell.angle_beta   90.00
_cell.angle_gamma   90.00
#
_symmetry.space_group_name_H-M   'P 1'
#
loop_
_entity.id
_entity.type
_entity.pdbx_description
1 polymer ?
#
loop_
_entity_poly.entity_id
_entity_poly.type
_entity_poly.pdbx_seq_one_letter_code
_entity_poly.pdbx_strand_id
1 'polypeptide(L)'
;MKKYLIIATLLAACSSAPKQPAHRTAANHNADYSTLIMQAENQASGRVKAVLAQARIMTLLRGEIIKGGCWDYLDAAWTRAGVPRNQRKVVFAGNRNGHFASPDQLRAGDWIYHINHSYRGIEHSGMFIGWVDKERRLGLTLSYAGERRHEPARYKVYDLSSVYQITRAE
;
A
#
# COMPACT_ATOMS: atom_id res chain seq x y z
N MET A 1 -74.01 30.46 -8.66
CA MET A 1 -72.71 30.46 -8.00
C MET A 1 -72.06 29.13 -8.29
N LYS A 2 -71.07 29.09 -9.23
CA LYS A 2 -70.31 27.86 -9.62
C LYS A 2 -69.04 27.81 -8.85
N LYS A 3 -68.83 26.74 -8.04
CA LYS A 3 -67.61 26.47 -7.31
C LYS A 3 -66.63 25.65 -8.21
N TYR A 4 -65.49 26.19 -8.52
CA TYR A 4 -64.41 25.46 -9.22
C TYR A 4 -63.56 24.78 -8.21
N LEU A 5 -63.41 23.46 -8.32
CA LEU A 5 -62.54 22.62 -7.53
C LEU A 5 -61.21 22.52 -8.27
N ILE A 6 -60.09 23.01 -7.69
CA ILE A 6 -58.76 22.91 -8.23
C ILE A 6 -58.11 21.63 -7.64
N ILE A 7 -57.85 20.66 -8.49
CA ILE A 7 -57.12 19.45 -8.14
C ILE A 7 -55.64 19.72 -8.40
N ALA A 8 -54.84 19.77 -7.33
CA ALA A 8 -53.38 19.87 -7.41
C ALA A 8 -52.79 18.46 -7.54
N THR A 9 -52.22 18.12 -8.68
CA THR A 9 -51.47 16.90 -8.92
C THR A 9 -50.05 17.06 -8.43
N LEU A 10 -49.68 16.32 -7.36
CA LEU A 10 -48.29 16.19 -6.91
C LEU A 10 -47.54 15.22 -7.84
N LEU A 11 -46.59 15.75 -8.59
CA LEU A 11 -45.61 14.95 -9.31
C LEU A 11 -44.48 14.51 -8.33
N ALA A 12 -44.47 13.24 -7.97
CA ALA A 12 -43.36 12.62 -7.24
C ALA A 12 -42.19 12.38 -8.20
N ALA A 13 -41.15 13.18 -8.09
CA ALA A 13 -39.90 12.96 -8.80
C ALA A 13 -39.09 11.85 -8.09
N CYS A 14 -39.06 10.65 -8.68
CA CYS A 14 -38.13 9.60 -8.28
C CYS A 14 -36.70 10.00 -8.66
N SER A 15 -35.90 10.45 -7.69
CA SER A 15 -34.49 10.68 -7.83
C SER A 15 -33.77 9.32 -7.76
N SER A 16 -33.37 8.77 -8.90
CA SER A 16 -32.49 7.62 -8.97
C SER A 16 -31.07 8.08 -8.75
N ALA A 17 -30.49 7.75 -7.57
CA ALA A 17 -29.08 7.95 -7.29
C ALA A 17 -28.22 7.12 -8.26
N PRO A 18 -27.11 7.66 -8.78
CA PRO A 18 -26.23 6.91 -9.66
C PRO A 18 -25.57 5.76 -8.89
N LYS A 19 -25.72 4.54 -9.39
CA LYS A 19 -24.99 3.36 -8.91
C LYS A 19 -23.48 3.58 -9.13
N GLN A 20 -22.70 3.61 -8.04
CA GLN A 20 -21.24 3.59 -8.12
C GLN A 20 -20.79 2.30 -8.84
N PRO A 21 -19.87 2.40 -9.82
CA PRO A 21 -19.33 1.22 -10.48
C PRO A 21 -18.48 0.41 -9.50
N ALA A 22 -18.88 -0.83 -9.25
CA ALA A 22 -18.08 -1.82 -8.54
C ALA A 22 -16.94 -2.32 -9.44
N HIS A 23 -15.80 -2.65 -8.83
CA HIS A 23 -14.58 -3.22 -9.40
C HIS A 23 -13.63 -2.25 -10.13
N ARG A 24 -12.81 -1.54 -9.32
CA ARG A 24 -11.48 -1.14 -9.77
C ARG A 24 -10.56 -2.37 -9.71
N THR A 25 -10.11 -2.85 -10.86
CA THR A 25 -9.12 -3.94 -10.97
C THR A 25 -7.75 -3.53 -10.38
N ALA A 26 -6.93 -4.51 -9.98
CA ALA A 26 -5.60 -4.27 -9.39
C ALA A 26 -4.69 -3.35 -10.23
N ALA A 27 -4.85 -3.35 -11.55
CA ALA A 27 -4.14 -2.46 -12.48
C ALA A 27 -4.44 -0.97 -12.24
N ASN A 28 -5.68 -0.61 -11.87
CA ASN A 28 -6.05 0.78 -11.60
C ASN A 28 -5.45 1.32 -10.31
N HIS A 29 -5.20 0.47 -9.29
CA HIS A 29 -4.57 0.92 -8.05
C HIS A 29 -3.10 1.34 -8.25
N ASN A 30 -2.35 0.66 -9.13
CA ASN A 30 -0.97 1.03 -9.41
C ASN A 30 -0.86 2.35 -10.21
N ALA A 31 -1.80 2.62 -11.11
CA ALA A 31 -1.83 3.86 -11.90
C ALA A 31 -2.11 5.10 -11.02
N ASP A 32 -3.00 4.97 -10.04
CA ASP A 32 -3.39 6.08 -9.15
C ASP A 32 -2.23 6.56 -8.25
N TYR A 33 -1.19 5.75 -8.02
CA TYR A 33 -0.05 6.08 -7.15
C TYR A 33 1.29 6.21 -7.89
N SER A 34 1.29 6.23 -9.21
CA SER A 34 2.52 6.30 -10.02
C SER A 34 3.40 7.50 -9.65
N THR A 35 2.78 8.65 -9.42
CA THR A 35 3.49 9.87 -9.01
C THR A 35 4.22 9.68 -7.67
N LEU A 36 3.56 9.13 -6.66
CA LEU A 36 4.15 8.91 -5.34
C LEU A 36 5.29 7.88 -5.40
N ILE A 37 5.13 6.81 -6.19
CA ILE A 37 6.16 5.79 -6.41
C ILE A 37 7.40 6.41 -7.06
N MET A 38 7.22 7.20 -8.12
CA MET A 38 8.32 7.85 -8.82
C MET A 38 8.99 8.94 -7.98
N GLN A 39 8.22 9.69 -7.19
CA GLN A 39 8.76 10.69 -6.26
C GLN A 39 9.62 10.02 -5.19
N ALA A 40 9.17 8.93 -4.58
CA ALA A 40 9.92 8.17 -3.59
C ALA A 40 11.27 7.70 -4.15
N GLU A 41 11.28 7.15 -5.37
CA GLU A 41 12.51 6.70 -6.04
C GLU A 41 13.43 7.87 -6.41
N ASN A 42 12.90 8.99 -6.90
CA ASN A 42 13.69 10.14 -7.32
C ASN A 42 14.30 10.91 -6.16
N GLN A 43 13.62 10.98 -5.02
CA GLN A 43 14.12 11.63 -3.80
C GLN A 43 15.11 10.76 -3.01
N ALA A 44 15.09 9.46 -3.24
CA ALA A 44 16.01 8.54 -2.61
C ALA A 44 17.40 8.58 -3.26
N SER A 45 18.41 8.16 -2.50
CA SER A 45 19.80 8.02 -2.96
C SER A 45 20.40 6.66 -2.57
N GLY A 46 21.54 6.32 -3.13
CA GLY A 46 22.33 5.14 -2.76
C GLY A 46 21.51 3.84 -2.81
N ARG A 47 21.65 3.03 -1.78
CA ARG A 47 21.00 1.72 -1.67
C ARG A 47 19.49 1.80 -1.59
N VAL A 48 18.95 2.82 -0.94
CA VAL A 48 17.49 3.02 -0.85
C VAL A 48 16.88 3.21 -2.23
N LYS A 49 17.50 4.06 -3.08
CA LYS A 49 17.08 4.23 -4.47
C LYS A 49 17.11 2.93 -5.26
N ALA A 50 18.20 2.15 -5.11
CA ALA A 50 18.35 0.87 -5.79
C ALA A 50 17.24 -0.13 -5.38
N VAL A 51 16.89 -0.19 -4.09
CA VAL A 51 15.83 -1.06 -3.57
C VAL A 51 14.46 -0.64 -4.12
N LEU A 52 14.13 0.64 -4.11
CA LEU A 52 12.87 1.16 -4.67
C LEU A 52 12.76 0.88 -6.17
N ALA A 53 13.83 1.15 -6.93
CA ALA A 53 13.87 0.89 -8.37
C ALA A 53 13.72 -0.61 -8.69
N GLN A 54 14.45 -1.48 -7.97
CA GLN A 54 14.37 -2.93 -8.16
C GLN A 54 12.97 -3.46 -7.85
N ALA A 55 12.35 -2.99 -6.77
CA ALA A 55 11.01 -3.36 -6.39
C ALA A 55 9.98 -2.94 -7.46
N ARG A 56 10.10 -1.72 -8.00
CA ARG A 56 9.24 -1.23 -9.10
C ARG A 56 9.43 -2.06 -10.38
N ILE A 57 10.67 -2.39 -10.75
CA ILE A 57 10.96 -3.24 -11.92
C ILE A 57 10.29 -4.60 -11.77
N MET A 58 10.47 -5.27 -10.63
CA MET A 58 9.87 -6.58 -10.37
C MET A 58 8.34 -6.53 -10.41
N THR A 59 7.75 -5.46 -9.85
CA THR A 59 6.29 -5.35 -9.68
C THR A 59 5.60 -4.86 -10.94
N LEU A 60 6.02 -3.69 -11.47
CA LEU A 60 5.28 -2.99 -12.53
C LEU A 60 5.76 -3.35 -13.93
N LEU A 61 7.06 -3.61 -14.12
CA LEU A 61 7.60 -3.87 -15.46
C LEU A 61 7.61 -5.36 -15.79
N ARG A 62 7.92 -6.23 -14.80
CA ARG A 62 8.05 -7.66 -15.04
C ARG A 62 6.88 -8.50 -14.50
N GLY A 63 6.09 -7.96 -13.59
CA GLY A 63 4.99 -8.70 -12.95
C GLY A 63 5.47 -10.00 -12.29
N GLU A 64 6.63 -9.97 -11.63
CA GLU A 64 7.28 -11.18 -11.12
C GLU A 64 6.48 -11.84 -9.99
N ILE A 65 6.37 -13.16 -10.06
CA ILE A 65 5.85 -14.02 -8.98
C ILE A 65 7.05 -14.73 -8.36
N ILE A 66 7.31 -14.44 -7.08
CA ILE A 66 8.42 -15.06 -6.32
C ILE A 66 7.86 -16.19 -5.47
N LYS A 67 8.58 -17.31 -5.43
CA LYS A 67 8.24 -18.44 -4.56
C LYS A 67 8.25 -17.98 -3.10
N GLY A 68 7.18 -18.33 -2.35
CA GLY A 68 7.02 -17.96 -0.95
C GLY A 68 6.02 -16.83 -0.72
N GLY A 69 6.24 -16.02 0.30
CA GLY A 69 5.32 -14.98 0.78
C GLY A 69 5.85 -13.56 0.63
N CYS A 70 5.22 -12.65 1.38
CA CYS A 70 5.58 -11.22 1.39
C CYS A 70 7.04 -10.98 1.76
N TRP A 71 7.57 -11.78 2.69
CA TRP A 71 8.97 -11.70 3.11
C TRP A 71 9.92 -12.07 1.98
N ASP A 72 9.66 -13.19 1.29
CA ASP A 72 10.52 -13.71 0.22
C ASP A 72 10.61 -12.74 -0.96
N TYR A 73 9.50 -12.05 -1.27
CA TYR A 73 9.47 -11.04 -2.31
C TYR A 73 10.39 -9.85 -1.99
N LEU A 74 10.30 -9.36 -0.78
CA LEU A 74 11.15 -8.24 -0.34
C LEU A 74 12.61 -8.67 -0.22
N ASP A 75 12.88 -9.89 0.26
CA ASP A 75 14.24 -10.44 0.32
C ASP A 75 14.88 -10.50 -1.07
N ALA A 76 14.12 -10.96 -2.07
CA ALA A 76 14.57 -10.98 -3.46
C ALA A 76 14.84 -9.58 -4.01
N ALA A 77 13.92 -8.63 -3.78
CA ALA A 77 14.07 -7.24 -4.25
C ALA A 77 15.31 -6.58 -3.65
N TRP A 78 15.51 -6.70 -2.34
CA TRP A 78 16.65 -6.11 -1.63
C TRP A 78 17.97 -6.76 -2.02
N THR A 79 18.02 -8.09 -2.11
CA THR A 79 19.24 -8.82 -2.52
C THR A 79 19.65 -8.45 -3.95
N ARG A 80 18.70 -8.36 -4.89
CA ARG A 80 18.95 -7.95 -6.27
C ARG A 80 19.35 -6.48 -6.41
N ALA A 81 18.93 -5.64 -5.47
CA ALA A 81 19.37 -4.25 -5.37
C ALA A 81 20.75 -4.08 -4.73
N GLY A 82 21.45 -5.17 -4.41
CA GLY A 82 22.78 -5.14 -3.78
C GLY A 82 22.75 -4.91 -2.28
N VAL A 83 21.62 -5.21 -1.60
CA VAL A 83 21.47 -5.12 -0.14
C VAL A 83 21.21 -6.51 0.45
N PRO A 84 22.25 -7.35 0.60
CA PRO A 84 22.13 -8.67 1.21
C PRO A 84 21.77 -8.57 2.69
N ARG A 85 21.33 -9.68 3.29
CA ARG A 85 20.76 -9.71 4.65
C ARG A 85 21.68 -9.09 5.71
N ASN A 86 23.00 -9.30 5.62
CA ASN A 86 23.99 -8.76 6.54
C ASN A 86 24.23 -7.25 6.43
N GLN A 87 23.64 -6.58 5.43
CA GLN A 87 23.71 -5.13 5.23
C GLN A 87 22.37 -4.43 5.50
N ARG A 88 21.43 -5.13 6.11
CA ARG A 88 20.12 -4.61 6.48
C ARG A 88 20.11 -4.23 7.95
N LYS A 89 19.75 -3.00 8.26
CA LYS A 89 19.76 -2.49 9.62
C LYS A 89 18.34 -2.39 10.18
N VAL A 90 18.09 -3.06 11.30
CA VAL A 90 16.87 -2.83 12.08
C VAL A 90 17.01 -1.50 12.79
N VAL A 91 16.17 -0.52 12.41
CA VAL A 91 16.18 0.84 12.97
C VAL A 91 15.06 1.08 13.97
N PHE A 92 14.09 0.19 14.02
CA PHE A 92 13.05 0.15 15.04
C PHE A 92 12.63 -1.31 15.28
N ALA A 93 12.54 -1.70 16.55
CA ALA A 93 12.07 -3.02 16.97
C ALA A 93 11.11 -2.86 18.16
N GLY A 94 9.84 -3.08 17.92
CA GLY A 94 8.79 -3.25 18.90
C GLY A 94 8.29 -4.69 18.89
N ASN A 95 7.00 -4.88 19.15
CA ASN A 95 6.36 -6.19 19.07
C ASN A 95 4.92 -6.07 18.56
N ARG A 96 4.35 -7.19 18.13
CA ARG A 96 3.00 -7.24 17.54
C ARG A 96 1.86 -6.81 18.48
N ASN A 97 2.10 -6.78 19.78
CA ASN A 97 1.08 -6.45 20.79
C ASN A 97 1.16 -5.01 21.28
N GLY A 98 2.13 -4.23 20.79
CA GLY A 98 2.32 -2.84 21.15
C GLY A 98 3.73 -2.32 20.91
N HIS A 99 4.00 -1.09 21.37
CA HIS A 99 5.22 -0.37 21.06
C HIS A 99 5.42 -0.28 19.54
N PHE A 100 4.53 0.48 18.90
CA PHE A 100 4.56 0.70 17.46
C PHE A 100 5.37 1.94 17.09
N ALA A 101 5.92 1.93 15.88
CA ALA A 101 6.67 3.03 15.34
C ALA A 101 5.79 4.29 15.19
N SER A 102 6.38 5.46 15.44
CA SER A 102 5.74 6.73 15.09
C SER A 102 5.78 6.95 13.58
N PRO A 103 4.82 7.72 13.01
CA PRO A 103 4.83 8.03 11.58
C PRO A 103 6.11 8.68 11.06
N ASP A 104 6.83 9.43 11.93
CA ASP A 104 8.07 10.12 11.57
C ASP A 104 9.29 9.21 11.44
N GLN A 105 9.19 7.98 11.92
CA GLN A 105 10.26 7.00 11.82
C GLN A 105 10.31 6.29 10.46
N LEU A 106 9.18 6.29 9.71
CA LEU A 106 9.08 5.63 8.40
C LEU A 106 9.67 6.50 7.30
N ARG A 107 10.51 5.89 6.47
CA ARG A 107 11.12 6.51 5.28
C ARG A 107 10.86 5.65 4.06
N ALA A 108 10.76 6.27 2.88
CA ALA A 108 10.61 5.54 1.63
C ALA A 108 11.71 4.47 1.48
N GLY A 109 11.33 3.27 1.06
CA GLY A 109 12.22 2.12 0.94
C GLY A 109 12.36 1.27 2.20
N ASP A 110 11.83 1.69 3.34
CA ASP A 110 11.87 0.87 4.56
C ASP A 110 11.08 -0.44 4.37
N TRP A 111 11.70 -1.54 4.75
CA TRP A 111 11.00 -2.81 4.93
C TRP A 111 10.33 -2.81 6.30
N ILE A 112 9.01 -2.81 6.30
CA ILE A 112 8.21 -2.73 7.53
C ILE A 112 7.49 -4.06 7.82
N TYR A 113 7.32 -4.34 9.12
CA TYR A 113 6.41 -5.36 9.61
C TYR A 113 5.28 -4.67 10.35
N HIS A 114 4.06 -5.01 10.01
CA HIS A 114 2.87 -4.39 10.57
C HIS A 114 1.71 -5.37 10.71
N ILE A 115 0.73 -5.01 11.52
CA ILE A 115 -0.53 -5.74 11.62
C ILE A 115 -1.46 -5.25 10.49
N ASN A 116 -1.89 -6.18 9.65
CA ASN A 116 -2.82 -5.88 8.55
C ASN A 116 -4.27 -5.86 9.07
N HIS A 117 -4.73 -4.69 9.51
CA HIS A 117 -6.09 -4.51 10.04
C HIS A 117 -7.18 -4.77 8.99
N SER A 118 -6.89 -4.60 7.70
CA SER A 118 -7.83 -4.87 6.62
C SER A 118 -8.00 -6.36 6.29
N TYR A 119 -7.17 -7.24 6.90
CA TYR A 119 -7.25 -8.67 6.68
C TYR A 119 -6.96 -9.44 7.98
N ARG A 120 -8.00 -9.63 8.81
CA ARG A 120 -8.00 -10.45 10.03
C ARG A 120 -6.92 -10.10 11.07
N GLY A 121 -6.30 -8.94 11.01
CA GLY A 121 -5.23 -8.56 11.93
C GLY A 121 -3.98 -9.46 11.85
N ILE A 122 -3.69 -10.05 10.71
CA ILE A 122 -2.50 -10.88 10.55
C ILE A 122 -1.23 -10.04 10.42
N GLU A 123 -0.10 -10.63 10.76
CA GLU A 123 1.20 -10.03 10.48
C GLU A 123 1.47 -9.99 8.98
N HIS A 124 2.00 -8.89 8.53
CA HIS A 124 2.36 -8.69 7.14
C HIS A 124 3.65 -7.89 7.04
N SER A 125 4.43 -8.13 5.98
CA SER A 125 5.57 -7.30 5.66
C SER A 125 5.38 -6.63 4.31
N GLY A 126 5.89 -5.41 4.18
CA GLY A 126 5.83 -4.62 2.97
C GLY A 126 6.95 -3.61 2.91
N MET A 127 7.11 -2.95 1.77
CA MET A 127 8.04 -1.83 1.62
C MET A 127 7.24 -0.54 1.64
N PHE A 128 7.54 0.33 2.60
CA PHE A 128 6.92 1.66 2.70
C PHE A 128 7.40 2.56 1.56
N ILE A 129 6.46 3.23 0.90
CA ILE A 129 6.73 4.14 -0.22
C ILE A 129 6.54 5.59 0.19
N GLY A 130 5.45 5.89 0.89
CA GLY A 130 5.13 7.23 1.33
C GLY A 130 3.75 7.31 1.95
N TRP A 131 3.46 8.41 2.60
CA TRP A 131 2.16 8.66 3.20
C TRP A 131 1.16 9.16 2.15
N VAL A 132 -0.01 8.54 2.12
CA VAL A 132 -1.18 9.03 1.41
C VAL A 132 -1.95 9.99 2.33
N ASP A 133 -2.05 9.63 3.61
CA ASP A 133 -2.60 10.45 4.68
C ASP A 133 -1.84 10.13 5.99
N LYS A 134 -0.90 10.98 6.36
CA LYS A 134 -0.03 10.77 7.51
C LYS A 134 -0.76 10.85 8.83
N GLU A 135 -1.74 11.76 8.95
CA GLU A 135 -2.52 11.94 10.18
C GLU A 135 -3.35 10.70 10.48
N ARG A 136 -3.95 10.11 9.44
CA ARG A 136 -4.71 8.87 9.52
C ARG A 136 -3.84 7.61 9.45
N ARG A 137 -2.53 7.77 9.34
CA ARG A 137 -1.55 6.68 9.19
C ARG A 137 -1.79 5.78 7.99
N LEU A 138 -2.33 6.33 6.91
CA LEU A 138 -2.54 5.61 5.65
C LEU A 138 -1.32 5.75 4.76
N GLY A 139 -0.54 4.67 4.64
CA GLY A 139 0.69 4.64 3.86
C GLY A 139 0.61 3.75 2.64
N LEU A 140 1.16 4.22 1.52
CA LEU A 140 1.38 3.41 0.33
C LEU A 140 2.51 2.42 0.59
N THR A 141 2.24 1.15 0.34
CA THR A 141 3.17 0.06 0.63
C THR A 141 3.19 -0.92 -0.55
N LEU A 142 4.38 -1.32 -0.99
CA LEU A 142 4.53 -2.48 -1.86
C LEU A 142 4.21 -3.73 -1.06
N SER A 143 3.29 -4.53 -1.55
CA SER A 143 2.75 -5.71 -0.87
C SER A 143 2.68 -6.90 -1.81
N TYR A 144 3.09 -8.08 -1.33
CA TYR A 144 2.99 -9.35 -2.03
C TYR A 144 2.13 -10.33 -1.24
N ALA A 145 1.13 -10.90 -1.89
CA ALA A 145 0.18 -11.81 -1.24
C ALA A 145 0.66 -13.27 -1.19
N GLY A 146 1.82 -13.55 -1.81
CA GLY A 146 2.41 -14.88 -1.90
C GLY A 146 2.14 -15.59 -3.23
N GLU A 147 3.00 -16.55 -3.57
CA GLU A 147 2.98 -17.30 -4.83
C GLU A 147 1.64 -17.99 -5.13
N ARG A 148 0.97 -18.47 -4.09
CA ARG A 148 -0.31 -19.20 -4.22
C ARG A 148 -1.45 -18.36 -4.79
N ARG A 149 -1.30 -17.04 -4.81
CA ARG A 149 -2.28 -16.14 -5.44
C ARG A 149 -2.10 -16.04 -6.94
N HIS A 150 -0.93 -16.45 -7.46
CA HIS A 150 -0.58 -16.32 -8.88
C HIS A 150 -0.71 -14.88 -9.41
N GLU A 151 -0.50 -13.91 -8.51
CA GLU A 151 -0.57 -12.48 -8.79
C GLU A 151 0.79 -11.84 -8.45
N PRO A 152 1.27 -10.87 -9.25
CA PRO A 152 2.47 -10.10 -8.88
C PRO A 152 2.23 -9.28 -7.61
N ALA A 153 3.31 -8.75 -7.03
CA ALA A 153 3.20 -7.76 -5.98
C ALA A 153 2.44 -6.52 -6.49
N ARG A 154 1.91 -5.73 -5.56
CA ARG A 154 1.14 -4.52 -5.88
C ARG A 154 1.39 -3.42 -4.86
N TYR A 155 1.24 -2.19 -5.30
CA TYR A 155 1.20 -1.03 -4.43
C TYR A 155 -0.21 -0.87 -3.87
N LYS A 156 -0.33 -0.82 -2.56
CA LYS A 156 -1.62 -0.73 -1.86
C LYS A 156 -1.48 0.16 -0.63
N VAL A 157 -2.54 0.91 -0.33
CA VAL A 157 -2.63 1.70 0.92
C VAL A 157 -3.02 0.79 2.07
N TYR A 158 -2.26 0.89 3.16
CA TYR A 158 -2.52 0.21 4.43
C TYR A 158 -2.63 1.21 5.57
N ASP A 159 -3.39 0.85 6.58
CA ASP A 159 -3.29 1.44 7.91
C ASP A 159 -1.98 0.95 8.55
N LEU A 160 -1.05 1.87 8.74
CA LEU A 160 0.27 1.63 9.31
C LEU A 160 0.37 2.08 10.77
N SER A 161 -0.75 2.14 11.50
CA SER A 161 -0.78 2.46 12.92
C SER A 161 -0.07 1.43 13.79
N SER A 162 0.07 0.21 13.29
CA SER A 162 0.64 -0.93 14.02
C SER A 162 1.91 -1.48 13.34
N VAL A 163 2.80 -0.59 12.90
CA VAL A 163 4.15 -0.97 12.45
C VAL A 163 5.01 -1.27 13.68
N TYR A 164 5.49 -2.51 13.80
CA TYR A 164 6.26 -2.95 14.96
C TYR A 164 7.74 -3.25 14.66
N GLN A 165 8.16 -3.26 13.40
CA GLN A 165 9.57 -3.33 13.03
C GLN A 165 9.84 -2.56 11.74
N ILE A 166 10.97 -1.87 11.71
CA ILE A 166 11.49 -1.17 10.53
C ILE A 166 12.91 -1.64 10.27
N THR A 167 13.15 -2.12 9.05
CA THR A 167 14.48 -2.46 8.55
C THR A 167 14.83 -1.52 7.40
N ARG A 168 16.05 -1.00 7.37
CA ARG A 168 16.50 0.03 6.42
C ARG A 168 17.75 -0.42 5.66
N ALA A 169 17.83 -0.04 4.39
CA ALA A 169 19.00 -0.14 3.54
C ALA A 169 19.88 1.12 3.75
N GLU A 170 20.95 1.01 4.51
CA GLU A 170 21.91 2.12 4.74
C GLU A 170 23.19 1.94 3.94
#